data_09d3d356f5d5c8604407a5f3c64afcc1
#
_entry.id   09d3d356f5d5c8604407a5f3c64afcc1
#
_cell.length_a   1.000
_cell.length_b   1.000
_cell.length_c   1.000
_cell.angle_alpha   90.00
_cell.angle_beta   90.00
_cell.angle_gamma   90.00
#
_symmetry.space_group_name_H-M   'P 1'
#
loop_
_entity.id
_entity.type
_entity.pdbx_description
1 polymer ?
#
loop_
_entity_poly.entity_id
_entity_poly.type
_entity_poly.pdbx_seq_one_letter_code
_entity_poly.pdbx_strand_id
1 'polypeptide(L)'
;KDEKKDGAYTIFYMGVNAGAFLGILLCGYLGEQVGWRWGFGLAGIFMLFGLLQFWFAQNIFGDIGTKPVKVDAATIEVSADEPKLNPFTQLQLGLIAVAGLLGISWIFNDPISKISEGAYNLFDFNIFGMQGSNLAILSALGLFVVLLVIRIPKYDRITRDRMLAVMFFAFITIFFWAIFEQAPSSLTIFARDYTQRILEGNAAFIFKIVNTLMTVIPLGIITWVLWLLFKKTFSKYALSNVFLAISFVIIWAIAIWMLS
;
A
#
# COMPACT_ATOMS: atom_id res chain seq x y z
N LYS A 1 -11.24 -27.95 -0.14
CA LYS A 1 -10.45 -26.92 0.61
C LYS A 1 -10.22 -25.67 -0.23
N ASP A 2 -10.08 -25.79 -1.56
CA ASP A 2 -9.72 -24.68 -2.45
C ASP A 2 -10.87 -23.68 -2.68
N GLU A 3 -12.10 -24.13 -2.85
CA GLU A 3 -13.28 -23.25 -3.02
C GLU A 3 -13.47 -22.26 -1.85
N LYS A 4 -13.20 -22.70 -0.61
CA LYS A 4 -13.28 -21.81 0.56
C LYS A 4 -12.13 -20.79 0.60
N LYS A 5 -10.99 -21.15 0.03
CA LYS A 5 -9.82 -20.30 -0.06
C LYS A 5 -10.07 -19.13 -1.01
N ASP A 6 -10.63 -19.40 -2.18
CA ASP A 6 -10.96 -18.37 -3.18
C ASP A 6 -12.00 -17.38 -2.63
N GLY A 7 -13.04 -17.88 -1.94
CA GLY A 7 -14.00 -17.03 -1.25
C GLY A 7 -13.38 -16.15 -0.17
N ALA A 8 -12.41 -16.68 0.60
CA ALA A 8 -11.70 -15.91 1.61
C ALA A 8 -10.85 -14.78 1.00
N TYR A 9 -10.15 -15.04 -0.10
CA TYR A 9 -9.41 -14.00 -0.84
C TYR A 9 -10.33 -12.92 -1.39
N THR A 10 -11.48 -13.29 -1.93
CA THR A 10 -12.48 -12.34 -2.44
C THR A 10 -12.96 -11.40 -1.33
N ILE A 11 -13.31 -11.95 -0.15
CA ILE A 11 -13.73 -11.16 1.01
C ILE A 11 -12.62 -10.25 1.50
N PHE A 12 -11.39 -10.74 1.58
CA PHE A 12 -10.22 -9.94 1.96
C PHE A 12 -10.02 -8.75 1.00
N TYR A 13 -10.05 -9.02 -0.30
CA TYR A 13 -9.86 -8.00 -1.32
C TYR A 13 -10.99 -6.97 -1.33
N MET A 14 -12.23 -7.40 -1.11
CA MET A 14 -13.36 -6.51 -0.91
C MET A 14 -13.14 -5.57 0.30
N GLY A 15 -12.62 -6.09 1.41
CA GLY A 15 -12.27 -5.29 2.59
C GLY A 15 -11.20 -4.22 2.30
N VAL A 16 -10.16 -4.58 1.53
CA VAL A 16 -9.12 -3.64 1.11
C VAL A 16 -9.70 -2.49 0.26
N ASN A 17 -10.51 -2.82 -0.74
CA ASN A 17 -11.13 -1.80 -1.61
C ASN A 17 -12.15 -0.93 -0.86
N ALA A 18 -12.95 -1.52 0.02
CA ALA A 18 -13.87 -0.79 0.88
C ALA A 18 -13.13 0.18 1.80
N GLY A 19 -12.03 -0.26 2.40
CA GLY A 19 -11.17 0.57 3.24
C GLY A 19 -10.53 1.72 2.45
N ALA A 20 -10.05 1.47 1.24
CA ALA A 20 -9.50 2.49 0.36
C ALA A 20 -10.56 3.56 -0.01
N PHE A 21 -11.76 3.13 -0.40
CA PHE A 21 -12.85 4.04 -0.74
C PHE A 21 -13.26 4.91 0.46
N LEU A 22 -13.55 4.30 1.60
CA LEU A 22 -13.98 5.00 2.80
C LEU A 22 -12.87 5.89 3.38
N GLY A 23 -11.62 5.43 3.33
CA GLY A 23 -10.47 6.19 3.82
C GLY A 23 -10.28 7.49 3.04
N ILE A 24 -10.25 7.44 1.72
CA ILE A 24 -10.12 8.63 0.88
C ILE A 24 -11.30 9.58 1.09
N LEU A 25 -12.53 9.05 1.11
CA LEU A 25 -13.75 9.85 1.27
C LEU A 25 -13.77 10.57 2.61
N LEU A 26 -13.59 9.85 3.71
CA LEU A 26 -13.76 10.41 5.06
C LEU A 26 -12.55 11.24 5.51
N CYS A 27 -11.33 10.77 5.26
CA CYS A 27 -10.13 11.52 5.61
C CYS A 27 -9.98 12.77 4.74
N GLY A 28 -10.35 12.69 3.45
CA GLY A 28 -10.36 13.83 2.55
C GLY A 28 -11.39 14.87 2.97
N TYR A 29 -12.62 14.46 3.27
CA TYR A 29 -13.67 15.36 3.77
C TYR A 29 -13.25 16.07 5.05
N LEU A 30 -12.74 15.33 6.03
CA LEU A 30 -12.25 15.90 7.28
C LEU A 30 -11.07 16.85 7.05
N GLY A 31 -10.16 16.49 6.15
CA GLY A 31 -9.02 17.30 5.76
C GLY A 31 -9.43 18.66 5.19
N GLU A 32 -10.41 18.67 4.29
CA GLU A 32 -10.90 19.89 3.63
C GLU A 32 -11.81 20.74 4.54
N GLN A 33 -12.66 20.14 5.37
CA GLN A 33 -13.64 20.86 6.19
C GLN A 33 -13.10 21.31 7.55
N VAL A 34 -12.23 20.51 8.19
CA VAL A 34 -11.74 20.76 9.55
C VAL A 34 -10.24 21.05 9.57
N GLY A 35 -9.50 20.42 8.66
CA GLY A 35 -8.07 20.58 8.51
C GLY A 35 -7.32 19.26 8.38
N TRP A 36 -6.24 19.28 7.62
CA TRP A 36 -5.44 18.10 7.27
C TRP A 36 -4.90 17.33 8.47
N ARG A 37 -4.65 18.01 9.59
CA ARG A 37 -4.25 17.38 10.84
C ARG A 37 -5.29 16.36 11.34
N TRP A 38 -6.58 16.68 11.18
CA TRP A 38 -7.66 15.79 11.57
C TRP A 38 -7.90 14.67 10.54
N GLY A 39 -7.76 14.96 9.25
CA GLY A 39 -7.83 13.94 8.20
C GLY A 39 -6.79 12.85 8.40
N PHE A 40 -5.51 13.21 8.58
CA PHE A 40 -4.44 12.25 8.89
C PHE A 40 -4.59 11.60 10.27
N GLY A 41 -5.06 12.37 11.27
CA GLY A 41 -5.34 11.86 12.61
C GLY A 41 -6.39 10.75 12.61
N LEU A 42 -7.45 10.87 11.80
CA LEU A 42 -8.46 9.83 11.64
C LEU A 42 -7.87 8.52 11.09
N ALA A 43 -7.00 8.61 10.09
CA ALA A 43 -6.29 7.44 9.56
C ALA A 43 -5.47 6.74 10.67
N GLY A 44 -4.75 7.51 11.50
CA GLY A 44 -4.00 6.99 12.65
C GLY A 44 -4.90 6.27 13.66
N ILE A 45 -6.07 6.83 13.96
CA ILE A 45 -7.06 6.20 14.87
C ILE A 45 -7.55 4.87 14.32
N PHE A 46 -7.87 4.79 13.02
CA PHE A 46 -8.29 3.53 12.42
C PHE A 46 -7.17 2.49 12.34
N MET A 47 -5.94 2.91 12.11
CA MET A 47 -4.78 2.02 12.19
C MET A 47 -4.60 1.47 13.61
N LEU A 48 -4.76 2.30 14.64
CA LEU A 48 -4.71 1.87 16.03
C LEU A 48 -5.79 0.83 16.34
N PHE A 49 -7.03 1.08 15.91
CA PHE A 49 -8.12 0.11 16.10
C PHE A 49 -7.87 -1.19 15.34
N GLY A 50 -7.34 -1.12 14.13
CA GLY A 50 -6.92 -2.31 13.38
C GLY A 50 -5.83 -3.10 14.11
N LEU A 51 -4.84 -2.43 14.68
CA LEU A 51 -3.79 -3.05 15.48
C LEU A 51 -4.38 -3.73 16.73
N LEU A 52 -5.24 -3.04 17.46
CA LEU A 52 -5.89 -3.59 18.65
C LEU A 52 -6.77 -4.79 18.31
N GLN A 53 -7.56 -4.69 17.22
CA GLN A 53 -8.36 -5.80 16.72
C GLN A 53 -7.48 -7.01 16.40
N PHE A 54 -6.39 -6.82 15.68
CA PHE A 54 -5.44 -7.88 15.36
C PHE A 54 -4.83 -8.49 16.61
N TRP A 55 -4.37 -7.65 17.55
CA TRP A 55 -3.77 -8.10 18.81
C TRP A 55 -4.71 -9.03 19.59
N PHE A 56 -5.96 -8.63 19.78
CA PHE A 56 -6.93 -9.43 20.52
C PHE A 56 -7.44 -10.66 19.76
N ALA A 57 -7.22 -10.72 18.45
CA ALA A 57 -7.61 -11.83 17.59
C ALA A 57 -6.44 -12.75 17.21
N GLN A 58 -5.22 -12.55 17.72
CA GLN A 58 -4.02 -13.32 17.36
C GLN A 58 -4.21 -14.83 17.48
N ASN A 59 -4.97 -15.29 18.46
CA ASN A 59 -5.21 -16.71 18.70
C ASN A 59 -5.94 -17.41 17.51
N ILE A 60 -6.52 -16.64 16.57
CA ILE A 60 -7.14 -17.20 15.37
C ILE A 60 -6.07 -17.82 14.45
N PHE A 61 -4.86 -17.29 14.47
CA PHE A 61 -3.80 -17.69 13.55
C PHE A 61 -3.04 -18.92 14.02
N GLY A 62 -3.14 -19.29 15.32
CA GLY A 62 -2.37 -20.39 15.89
C GLY A 62 -0.87 -20.17 15.68
N ASP A 63 -0.22 -21.12 15.03
CA ASP A 63 1.23 -21.04 14.74
C ASP A 63 1.56 -20.32 13.42
N ILE A 64 0.55 -19.84 12.68
CA ILE A 64 0.76 -19.12 11.43
C ILE A 64 1.43 -17.76 11.73
N GLY A 65 2.54 -17.48 11.05
CA GLY A 65 3.31 -16.23 11.24
C GLY A 65 4.32 -16.28 12.37
N THR A 66 4.49 -17.41 13.06
CA THR A 66 5.60 -17.63 13.98
C THR A 66 6.94 -17.72 13.24
N LYS A 67 8.04 -17.52 13.96
CA LYS A 67 9.38 -17.64 13.35
C LYS A 67 9.53 -19.01 12.70
N PRO A 68 10.03 -19.09 11.45
CA PRO A 68 10.33 -20.36 10.83
C PRO A 68 11.27 -21.18 11.75
N VAL A 69 10.93 -22.44 11.94
CA VAL A 69 11.82 -23.37 12.64
C VAL A 69 13.09 -23.48 11.79
N LYS A 70 14.26 -23.28 12.40
CA LYS A 70 15.53 -23.55 11.71
C LYS A 70 15.57 -25.03 11.43
N VAL A 71 15.34 -25.39 10.17
CA VAL A 71 15.58 -26.77 9.70
C VAL A 71 17.08 -26.86 9.48
N ASP A 72 17.74 -27.81 10.17
CA ASP A 72 19.15 -28.07 9.94
C ASP A 72 19.33 -28.45 8.46
N ALA A 73 20.30 -27.79 7.80
CA ALA A 73 20.58 -28.01 6.39
C ALA A 73 20.88 -29.50 6.03
N ALA A 74 21.18 -30.31 7.03
CA ALA A 74 21.44 -31.74 6.90
C ALA A 74 20.16 -32.59 6.75
N THR A 75 18.97 -32.04 7.05
CA THR A 75 17.67 -32.75 6.97
C THR A 75 16.84 -32.38 5.73
N ILE A 76 17.32 -31.46 4.90
CA ILE A 76 16.66 -31.11 3.65
C ILE A 76 17.13 -32.13 2.61
N GLU A 77 16.33 -33.16 2.33
CA GLU A 77 16.47 -33.92 1.09
C GLU A 77 16.21 -32.99 -0.08
N VAL A 78 17.29 -32.46 -0.67
CA VAL A 78 17.22 -31.65 -1.88
C VAL A 78 16.72 -32.58 -3.01
N SER A 79 15.46 -32.43 -3.41
CA SER A 79 14.97 -33.17 -4.58
C SER A 79 15.77 -32.77 -5.81
N ALA A 80 16.05 -33.71 -6.68
CA ALA A 80 16.89 -33.53 -7.89
C ALA A 80 16.35 -32.44 -8.85
N ASP A 81 15.11 -31.97 -8.64
CA ASP A 81 14.43 -30.94 -9.42
C ASP A 81 14.51 -29.54 -8.79
N GLU A 82 15.17 -29.35 -7.64
CA GLU A 82 15.31 -28.01 -7.08
C GLU A 82 16.37 -27.21 -7.87
N PRO A 83 16.03 -25.95 -8.24
CA PRO A 83 16.97 -25.11 -8.97
C PRO A 83 18.24 -24.89 -8.13
N LYS A 84 19.41 -25.08 -8.75
CA LYS A 84 20.71 -24.88 -8.10
C LYS A 84 20.74 -23.52 -7.40
N LEU A 85 20.96 -23.53 -6.09
CA LEU A 85 21.15 -22.33 -5.30
C LEU A 85 22.29 -21.51 -5.90
N ASN A 86 22.02 -20.24 -6.21
CA ASN A 86 23.02 -19.29 -6.67
C ASN A 86 23.23 -18.22 -5.57
N PRO A 87 24.07 -18.49 -4.56
CA PRO A 87 24.30 -17.58 -3.45
C PRO A 87 24.90 -16.26 -3.93
N PHE A 88 24.62 -15.17 -3.21
CA PHE A 88 25.20 -13.87 -3.53
C PHE A 88 26.69 -13.83 -3.20
N THR A 89 27.50 -13.34 -4.13
CA THR A 89 28.91 -13.06 -3.89
C THR A 89 29.08 -11.76 -3.10
N GLN A 90 30.24 -11.55 -2.46
CA GLN A 90 30.55 -10.32 -1.73
C GLN A 90 30.41 -9.07 -2.60
N LEU A 91 30.83 -9.14 -3.87
CA LEU A 91 30.64 -8.05 -4.83
C LEU A 91 29.14 -7.73 -5.04
N GLN A 92 28.32 -8.76 -5.23
CA GLN A 92 26.88 -8.58 -5.44
C GLN A 92 26.19 -8.01 -4.18
N LEU A 93 26.60 -8.46 -2.99
CA LEU A 93 26.11 -7.88 -1.73
C LEU A 93 26.52 -6.41 -1.60
N GLY A 94 27.75 -6.07 -2.00
CA GLY A 94 28.22 -4.67 -2.06
C GLY A 94 27.39 -3.82 -3.01
N LEU A 95 27.10 -4.31 -4.22
CA LEU A 95 26.24 -3.62 -5.18
C LEU A 95 24.84 -3.40 -4.64
N ILE A 96 24.25 -4.41 -3.99
CA ILE A 96 22.92 -4.31 -3.34
C ILE A 96 22.96 -3.25 -2.23
N ALA A 97 23.98 -3.28 -1.37
CA ALA A 97 24.09 -2.36 -0.26
C ALA A 97 24.23 -0.90 -0.76
N VAL A 98 25.11 -0.66 -1.73
CA VAL A 98 25.32 0.69 -2.26
C VAL A 98 24.08 1.20 -3.02
N ALA A 99 23.50 0.38 -3.90
CA ALA A 99 22.26 0.75 -4.60
C ALA A 99 21.12 1.01 -3.64
N GLY A 100 20.97 0.17 -2.61
CA GLY A 100 19.95 0.33 -1.57
C GLY A 100 20.14 1.61 -0.75
N LEU A 101 21.37 1.89 -0.31
CA LEU A 101 21.67 3.11 0.44
C LEU A 101 21.44 4.38 -0.39
N LEU A 102 21.85 4.38 -1.66
CA LEU A 102 21.57 5.51 -2.56
C LEU A 102 20.07 5.73 -2.76
N GLY A 103 19.32 4.65 -3.01
CA GLY A 103 17.86 4.73 -3.18
C GLY A 103 17.15 5.21 -1.91
N ILE A 104 17.50 4.68 -0.76
CA ILE A 104 16.95 5.09 0.55
C ILE A 104 17.29 6.55 0.82
N SER A 105 18.55 6.94 0.64
CA SER A 105 18.99 8.34 0.84
C SER A 105 18.24 9.29 -0.09
N TRP A 106 18.00 8.89 -1.34
CA TRP A 106 17.23 9.67 -2.30
C TRP A 106 15.77 9.86 -1.86
N ILE A 107 15.11 8.77 -1.41
CA ILE A 107 13.70 8.81 -0.95
C ILE A 107 13.55 9.75 0.25
N PHE A 108 14.45 9.70 1.22
CA PHE A 108 14.35 10.54 2.43
C PHE A 108 14.84 11.97 2.19
N ASN A 109 15.75 12.19 1.24
CA ASN A 109 16.33 13.52 1.00
C ASN A 109 15.29 14.55 0.52
N ASP A 110 14.37 14.16 -0.36
CA ASP A 110 13.37 15.10 -0.92
C ASP A 110 12.47 15.70 0.17
N PRO A 111 11.77 14.91 1.01
CA PRO A 111 10.95 15.46 2.09
C PRO A 111 11.78 16.22 3.14
N ILE A 112 12.97 15.74 3.51
CA ILE A 112 13.83 16.41 4.50
C ILE A 112 14.28 17.75 3.97
N SER A 113 14.74 17.82 2.72
CA SER A 113 15.17 19.07 2.08
C SER A 113 14.03 20.08 2.00
N LYS A 114 12.82 19.66 1.64
CA LYS A 114 11.65 20.54 1.58
C LYS A 114 11.21 21.07 2.94
N ILE A 115 11.19 20.21 3.96
CA ILE A 115 10.81 20.59 5.34
C ILE A 115 11.83 21.53 5.95
N SER A 116 13.12 21.35 5.64
CA SER A 116 14.22 22.18 6.14
C SER A 116 14.52 23.41 5.30
N GLU A 117 13.69 23.73 4.31
CA GLU A 117 13.90 24.84 3.36
C GLU A 117 15.27 24.79 2.69
N GLY A 118 15.77 23.58 2.42
CA GLY A 118 17.05 23.33 1.79
C GLY A 118 18.25 23.22 2.74
N ALA A 119 18.08 23.46 4.05
CA ALA A 119 19.19 23.42 5.02
C ALA A 119 19.83 22.02 5.14
N TYR A 120 19.04 20.96 4.92
CA TYR A 120 19.49 19.57 4.93
C TYR A 120 19.20 18.93 3.57
N ASN A 121 20.09 19.15 2.59
CA ASN A 121 20.03 18.53 1.28
C ASN A 121 21.33 17.76 1.00
N LEU A 122 21.27 16.43 1.05
CA LEU A 122 22.41 15.54 0.79
C LEU A 122 22.91 15.61 -0.67
N PHE A 123 22.05 16.03 -1.58
CA PHE A 123 22.31 16.04 -3.03
C PHE A 123 22.36 17.46 -3.61
N ASP A 124 22.71 18.45 -2.77
CA ASP A 124 22.90 19.84 -3.20
C ASP A 124 24.25 20.04 -3.89
N PHE A 125 24.41 19.34 -5.00
CA PHE A 125 25.57 19.48 -5.88
C PHE A 125 25.17 19.23 -7.33
N ASN A 126 26.01 19.72 -8.25
CA ASN A 126 25.80 19.50 -9.68
C ASN A 126 27.08 18.94 -10.29
N ILE A 127 26.98 17.80 -10.98
CA ILE A 127 28.10 17.16 -11.67
C ILE A 127 27.69 16.94 -13.12
N PHE A 128 28.50 17.41 -14.05
CA PHE A 128 28.24 17.33 -15.50
C PHE A 128 26.90 17.91 -15.93
N GLY A 129 26.39 18.94 -15.26
CA GLY A 129 25.10 19.54 -15.56
C GLY A 129 23.89 18.78 -15.00
N MET A 130 24.09 17.69 -14.27
CA MET A 130 23.04 16.93 -13.58
C MET A 130 23.00 17.24 -12.09
N GLN A 131 21.80 17.44 -11.56
CA GLN A 131 21.59 17.59 -10.13
C GLN A 131 21.97 16.31 -9.38
N GLY A 132 22.53 16.44 -8.19
CA GLY A 132 22.96 15.33 -7.37
C GLY A 132 21.86 14.30 -7.06
N SER A 133 20.61 14.74 -6.87
CA SER A 133 19.46 13.83 -6.69
C SER A 133 19.21 12.93 -7.90
N ASN A 134 19.30 13.49 -9.12
CA ASN A 134 19.15 12.71 -10.35
C ASN A 134 20.32 11.74 -10.53
N LEU A 135 21.53 12.18 -10.20
CA LEU A 135 22.71 11.33 -10.25
C LEU A 135 22.61 10.17 -9.26
N ALA A 136 22.12 10.41 -8.05
CA ALA A 136 21.96 9.38 -7.03
C ALA A 136 20.98 8.27 -7.48
N ILE A 137 19.79 8.65 -7.97
CA ILE A 137 18.79 7.66 -8.41
C ILE A 137 19.23 6.91 -9.68
N LEU A 138 19.84 7.61 -10.64
CA LEU A 138 20.37 6.98 -11.85
C LEU A 138 21.52 6.03 -11.52
N SER A 139 22.37 6.38 -10.56
CA SER A 139 23.45 5.50 -10.09
C SER A 139 22.88 4.26 -9.39
N ALA A 140 21.88 4.43 -8.52
CA ALA A 140 21.21 3.30 -7.86
C ALA A 140 20.59 2.33 -8.88
N LEU A 141 19.87 2.86 -9.87
CA LEU A 141 19.29 2.07 -10.95
C LEU A 141 20.37 1.40 -11.83
N GLY A 142 21.45 2.12 -12.15
CA GLY A 142 22.58 1.59 -12.92
C GLY A 142 23.25 0.42 -12.20
N LEU A 143 23.52 0.54 -10.89
CA LEU A 143 24.09 -0.54 -10.08
C LEU A 143 23.16 -1.75 -10.01
N PHE A 144 21.84 -1.51 -9.91
CA PHE A 144 20.86 -2.57 -9.95
C PHE A 144 20.85 -3.31 -11.29
N VAL A 145 20.89 -2.57 -12.41
CA VAL A 145 20.99 -3.17 -13.75
C VAL A 145 22.29 -3.99 -13.89
N VAL A 146 23.42 -3.46 -13.43
CA VAL A 146 24.71 -4.19 -13.42
C VAL A 146 24.59 -5.50 -12.63
N LEU A 147 23.93 -5.46 -11.46
CA LEU A 147 23.68 -6.67 -10.65
C LEU A 147 22.87 -7.70 -11.44
N LEU A 148 21.83 -7.28 -12.14
CA LEU A 148 20.98 -8.17 -12.96
C LEU A 148 21.79 -8.79 -14.13
N VAL A 149 22.58 -7.97 -14.83
CA VAL A 149 23.43 -8.42 -15.94
C VAL A 149 24.46 -9.46 -15.49
N ILE A 150 25.05 -9.28 -14.31
CA ILE A 150 26.02 -10.24 -13.75
C ILE A 150 25.35 -11.53 -13.28
N ARG A 151 24.10 -11.44 -12.82
CA ARG A 151 23.44 -12.54 -12.10
C ARG A 151 22.58 -13.42 -13.02
N ILE A 152 21.81 -12.83 -13.91
CA ILE A 152 20.84 -13.54 -14.76
C ILE A 152 21.48 -14.63 -15.62
N PRO A 153 22.65 -14.42 -16.26
CA PRO A 153 23.27 -15.46 -17.07
C PRO A 153 23.74 -16.70 -16.28
N LYS A 154 23.86 -16.58 -14.95
CA LYS A 154 24.32 -17.68 -14.09
C LYS A 154 23.21 -18.67 -13.69
N TYR A 155 21.97 -18.35 -14.00
CA TYR A 155 20.84 -19.24 -13.76
C TYR A 155 20.69 -20.27 -14.89
N ASP A 156 20.07 -21.40 -14.57
CA ASP A 156 19.62 -22.36 -15.56
C ASP A 156 18.61 -21.73 -16.53
N ARG A 157 18.39 -22.34 -17.69
CA ARG A 157 17.56 -21.76 -18.75
C ARG A 157 16.15 -21.41 -18.27
N ILE A 158 15.50 -22.31 -17.51
CA ILE A 158 14.12 -22.11 -17.04
C ILE A 158 14.04 -20.95 -16.07
N THR A 159 14.93 -20.91 -15.08
CA THR A 159 14.97 -19.83 -14.07
C THR A 159 15.32 -18.50 -14.72
N ARG A 160 16.27 -18.48 -15.66
CA ARG A 160 16.64 -17.29 -16.42
C ARG A 160 15.45 -16.72 -17.20
N ASP A 161 14.72 -17.56 -17.93
CA ASP A 161 13.59 -17.13 -18.75
C ASP A 161 12.45 -16.59 -17.86
N ARG A 162 12.21 -17.20 -16.69
CA ARG A 162 11.29 -16.69 -15.66
C ARG A 162 11.73 -15.34 -15.10
N MET A 163 13.02 -15.16 -14.80
CA MET A 163 13.57 -13.90 -14.32
C MET A 163 13.44 -12.78 -15.36
N LEU A 164 13.70 -13.08 -16.63
CA LEU A 164 13.50 -12.13 -17.73
C LEU A 164 12.03 -11.74 -17.88
N ALA A 165 11.10 -12.68 -17.74
CA ALA A 165 9.68 -12.39 -17.74
C ALA A 165 9.29 -11.46 -16.56
N VAL A 166 9.79 -11.74 -15.35
CA VAL A 166 9.56 -10.87 -14.18
C VAL A 166 10.10 -9.46 -14.43
N MET A 167 11.30 -9.31 -15.00
CA MET A 167 11.87 -8.00 -15.34
C MET A 167 11.03 -7.26 -16.37
N PHE A 168 10.54 -7.95 -17.40
CA PHE A 168 9.66 -7.35 -18.40
C PHE A 168 8.37 -6.84 -17.77
N PHE A 169 7.71 -7.67 -16.95
CA PHE A 169 6.50 -7.24 -16.24
C PHE A 169 6.78 -6.11 -15.24
N ALA A 170 7.89 -6.15 -14.52
CA ALA A 170 8.29 -5.05 -13.62
C ALA A 170 8.47 -3.73 -14.40
N PHE A 171 9.09 -3.78 -15.58
CA PHE A 171 9.23 -2.60 -16.44
C PHE A 171 7.86 -2.04 -16.88
N ILE A 172 6.95 -2.89 -17.35
CA ILE A 172 5.59 -2.47 -17.71
C ILE A 172 4.83 -1.91 -16.51
N THR A 173 5.01 -2.50 -15.33
CA THR A 173 4.38 -2.07 -14.09
C THR A 173 4.76 -0.65 -13.69
N ILE A 174 5.98 -0.18 -14.03
CA ILE A 174 6.40 1.22 -13.79
C ILE A 174 5.45 2.20 -14.50
N PHE A 175 5.12 1.95 -15.77
CA PHE A 175 4.21 2.82 -16.53
C PHE A 175 2.78 2.77 -15.99
N PHE A 176 2.32 1.58 -15.61
CA PHE A 176 1.00 1.44 -14.98
C PHE A 176 0.90 2.28 -13.70
N TRP A 177 1.85 2.14 -12.79
CA TRP A 177 1.84 2.90 -11.54
C TRP A 177 2.08 4.39 -11.75
N ALA A 178 2.92 4.78 -12.71
CA ALA A 178 3.13 6.19 -13.04
C ALA A 178 1.83 6.88 -13.50
N ILE A 179 0.95 6.16 -14.21
CA ILE A 179 -0.37 6.69 -14.63
C ILE A 179 -1.36 6.63 -13.46
N PHE A 180 -1.39 5.50 -12.74
CA PHE A 180 -2.34 5.28 -11.65
C PHE A 180 -2.18 6.29 -10.50
N GLU A 181 -0.93 6.57 -10.11
CA GLU A 181 -0.62 7.51 -9.01
C GLU A 181 -0.84 9.00 -9.39
N GLN A 182 -1.19 9.30 -10.62
CA GLN A 182 -1.64 10.65 -10.99
C GLN A 182 -3.04 10.95 -10.45
N ALA A 183 -3.87 9.94 -10.19
CA ALA A 183 -5.22 10.15 -9.69
C ALA A 183 -5.24 10.93 -8.35
N PRO A 184 -4.49 10.53 -7.30
CA PRO A 184 -4.45 11.27 -6.04
C PRO A 184 -3.55 12.52 -6.06
N SER A 185 -2.86 12.82 -7.15
CA SER A 185 -1.92 13.94 -7.25
C SER A 185 -2.32 14.95 -8.32
N SER A 186 -1.74 14.87 -9.51
CA SER A 186 -1.92 15.87 -10.57
C SER A 186 -3.36 15.97 -11.07
N LEU A 187 -4.09 14.84 -11.20
CA LEU A 187 -5.49 14.86 -11.64
C LEU A 187 -6.41 15.49 -10.59
N THR A 188 -6.15 15.28 -9.30
CA THR A 188 -6.91 15.94 -8.22
C THR A 188 -6.68 17.45 -8.23
N ILE A 189 -5.43 17.90 -8.43
CA ILE A 189 -5.10 19.32 -8.56
C ILE A 189 -5.77 19.90 -9.81
N PHE A 190 -5.71 19.22 -10.96
CA PHE A 190 -6.38 19.64 -12.17
C PHE A 190 -7.90 19.76 -11.97
N ALA A 191 -8.52 18.77 -11.34
CA ALA A 191 -9.96 18.81 -11.04
C ALA A 191 -10.32 19.95 -10.09
N ARG A 192 -9.45 20.30 -9.15
CA ARG A 192 -9.66 21.44 -8.25
C ARG A 192 -9.57 22.77 -8.97
N ASP A 193 -8.58 22.96 -9.82
CA ASP A 193 -8.20 24.27 -10.33
C ASP A 193 -8.83 24.58 -11.73
N TYR A 194 -9.13 23.55 -12.51
CA TYR A 194 -9.55 23.69 -13.91
C TYR A 194 -10.94 23.11 -14.23
N THR A 195 -11.66 22.54 -13.26
CA THR A 195 -13.03 22.07 -13.47
C THR A 195 -14.06 22.89 -12.69
N GLN A 196 -15.21 23.11 -13.31
CA GLN A 196 -16.31 23.78 -12.60
C GLN A 196 -16.90 22.83 -11.55
N ARG A 197 -16.76 23.19 -10.29
CA ARG A 197 -17.19 22.39 -9.14
C ARG A 197 -18.46 22.90 -8.47
N ILE A 198 -18.99 24.02 -8.93
CA ILE A 198 -20.24 24.60 -8.43
C ILE A 198 -21.36 24.11 -9.33
N LEU A 199 -22.30 23.40 -8.74
CA LEU A 199 -23.51 22.91 -9.39
C LEU A 199 -24.71 23.66 -8.82
N GLU A 200 -25.63 24.09 -9.69
CA GLU A 200 -26.83 24.83 -9.29
C GLU A 200 -28.11 24.15 -9.79
N GLY A 201 -29.22 24.44 -9.15
CA GLY A 201 -30.54 23.96 -9.54
C GLY A 201 -30.64 22.42 -9.56
N ASN A 202 -31.24 21.88 -10.63
CA ASN A 202 -31.46 20.44 -10.76
C ASN A 202 -30.17 19.61 -10.78
N ALA A 203 -29.07 20.15 -11.31
CA ALA A 203 -27.79 19.46 -11.34
C ALA A 203 -27.22 19.24 -9.92
N ALA A 204 -27.33 20.26 -9.06
CA ALA A 204 -26.93 20.16 -7.66
C ALA A 204 -27.79 19.13 -6.90
N PHE A 205 -29.09 19.11 -7.14
CA PHE A 205 -30.00 18.14 -6.52
C PHE A 205 -29.70 16.71 -6.94
N ILE A 206 -29.50 16.46 -8.25
CA ILE A 206 -29.13 15.14 -8.78
C ILE A 206 -27.80 14.69 -8.21
N PHE A 207 -26.80 15.59 -8.18
CA PHE A 207 -25.50 15.29 -7.57
C PHE A 207 -25.61 14.90 -6.11
N LYS A 208 -26.41 15.63 -5.30
CA LYS A 208 -26.65 15.30 -3.89
C LYS A 208 -27.25 13.89 -3.74
N ILE A 209 -28.24 13.52 -4.58
CA ILE A 209 -28.83 12.18 -4.55
C ILE A 209 -27.76 11.12 -4.91
N VAL A 210 -27.05 11.30 -6.01
CA VAL A 210 -26.04 10.35 -6.46
C VAL A 210 -24.94 10.18 -5.40
N ASN A 211 -24.43 11.28 -4.85
CA ASN A 211 -23.41 11.25 -3.79
C ASN A 211 -23.91 10.52 -2.55
N THR A 212 -25.15 10.78 -2.12
CA THR A 212 -25.77 10.07 -1.00
C THR A 212 -25.88 8.57 -1.25
N LEU A 213 -26.36 8.16 -2.44
CA LEU A 213 -26.50 6.76 -2.80
C LEU A 213 -25.12 6.06 -2.88
N MET A 214 -24.13 6.71 -3.49
CA MET A 214 -22.76 6.19 -3.58
C MET A 214 -22.08 6.03 -2.23
N THR A 215 -22.47 6.79 -1.23
CA THR A 215 -21.95 6.69 0.13
C THR A 215 -22.73 5.66 0.95
N VAL A 216 -24.06 5.76 0.96
CA VAL A 216 -24.93 4.96 1.87
C VAL A 216 -25.03 3.51 1.43
N ILE A 217 -25.12 3.23 0.12
CA ILE A 217 -25.32 1.86 -0.35
C ILE A 217 -24.10 0.97 -0.04
N PRO A 218 -22.85 1.34 -0.43
CA PRO A 218 -21.70 0.52 -0.08
C PRO A 218 -21.51 0.38 1.43
N LEU A 219 -21.67 1.48 2.18
CA LEU A 219 -21.55 1.46 3.63
C LEU A 219 -22.61 0.58 4.31
N GLY A 220 -23.83 0.59 3.81
CA GLY A 220 -24.90 -0.30 4.24
C GLY A 220 -24.59 -1.78 3.99
N ILE A 221 -24.09 -2.10 2.79
CA ILE A 221 -23.68 -3.47 2.43
C ILE A 221 -22.56 -3.97 3.36
N ILE A 222 -21.52 -3.13 3.58
CA ILE A 222 -20.42 -3.47 4.47
C ILE A 222 -20.91 -3.67 5.90
N THR A 223 -21.81 -2.82 6.38
CA THR A 223 -22.42 -2.94 7.73
C THR A 223 -23.22 -4.24 7.86
N TRP A 224 -23.95 -4.63 6.83
CA TRP A 224 -24.66 -5.91 6.81
C TRP A 224 -23.71 -7.12 6.88
N VAL A 225 -22.62 -7.10 6.11
CA VAL A 225 -21.58 -8.14 6.17
C VAL A 225 -20.94 -8.19 7.56
N LEU A 226 -20.66 -7.02 8.15
CA LEU A 226 -20.13 -6.89 9.50
C LEU A 226 -21.06 -7.51 10.55
N TRP A 227 -22.36 -7.28 10.43
CA TRP A 227 -23.35 -7.91 11.31
C TRP A 227 -23.36 -9.44 11.20
N LEU A 228 -23.24 -9.99 9.98
CA LEU A 228 -23.10 -11.43 9.77
C LEU A 228 -21.81 -11.99 10.41
N LEU A 229 -20.72 -11.23 10.34
CA LEU A 229 -19.46 -11.58 11.00
C LEU A 229 -19.63 -11.61 12.52
N PHE A 230 -20.25 -10.60 13.10
CA PHE A 230 -20.50 -10.52 14.55
C PHE A 230 -21.33 -11.70 15.06
N LYS A 231 -22.37 -12.11 14.35
CA LYS A 231 -23.15 -13.31 14.69
C LYS A 231 -22.31 -14.57 14.86
N LYS A 232 -21.21 -14.69 14.09
CA LYS A 232 -20.37 -15.89 14.09
C LYS A 232 -19.18 -15.80 15.05
N THR A 233 -18.70 -14.59 15.32
CA THR A 233 -17.40 -14.39 15.98
C THR A 233 -17.51 -13.72 17.35
N PHE A 234 -18.63 -13.07 17.68
CA PHE A 234 -18.75 -12.25 18.88
C PHE A 234 -18.52 -13.05 20.18
N SER A 235 -19.08 -14.25 20.26
CA SER A 235 -18.91 -15.12 21.45
C SER A 235 -17.47 -15.52 21.71
N LYS A 236 -16.65 -15.63 20.66
CA LYS A 236 -15.27 -16.09 20.75
C LYS A 236 -14.25 -14.95 20.78
N TYR A 237 -14.53 -13.82 20.11
CA TYR A 237 -13.62 -12.70 19.91
C TYR A 237 -14.32 -11.36 20.22
N ALA A 238 -15.00 -11.28 21.37
CA ALA A 238 -15.82 -10.12 21.74
C ALA A 238 -15.07 -8.80 21.66
N LEU A 239 -13.86 -8.73 22.26
CA LEU A 239 -13.10 -7.48 22.33
C LEU A 239 -12.63 -7.00 20.95
N SER A 240 -12.18 -7.92 20.09
CA SER A 240 -11.83 -7.60 18.69
C SER A 240 -13.04 -7.05 17.93
N ASN A 241 -14.22 -7.67 18.11
CA ASN A 241 -15.46 -7.21 17.47
C ASN A 241 -15.93 -5.85 18.00
N VAL A 242 -15.67 -5.53 19.27
CA VAL A 242 -15.99 -4.21 19.85
C VAL A 242 -15.16 -3.11 19.18
N PHE A 243 -13.84 -3.28 19.01
CA PHE A 243 -13.03 -2.29 18.30
C PHE A 243 -13.48 -2.09 16.86
N LEU A 244 -13.84 -3.17 16.18
CA LEU A 244 -14.37 -3.09 14.82
C LEU A 244 -15.73 -2.36 14.79
N ALA A 245 -16.61 -2.62 15.74
CA ALA A 245 -17.90 -1.91 15.87
C ALA A 245 -17.71 -0.42 16.13
N ILE A 246 -16.79 -0.03 17.03
CA ILE A 246 -16.47 1.38 17.30
C ILE A 246 -15.97 2.06 16.03
N SER A 247 -15.09 1.43 15.26
CA SER A 247 -14.62 1.96 13.97
C SER A 247 -15.79 2.26 13.03
N PHE A 248 -16.75 1.34 12.92
CA PHE A 248 -17.92 1.54 12.06
C PHE A 248 -18.90 2.60 12.57
N VAL A 249 -19.05 2.77 13.88
CA VAL A 249 -19.82 3.88 14.46
C VAL A 249 -19.21 5.22 14.08
N ILE A 250 -17.89 5.35 14.16
CA ILE A 250 -17.18 6.57 13.75
C ILE A 250 -17.36 6.82 12.25
N ILE A 251 -17.21 5.79 11.41
CA ILE A 251 -17.42 5.89 9.96
C ILE A 251 -18.83 6.40 9.64
N TRP A 252 -19.87 5.84 10.26
CA TRP A 252 -21.24 6.28 10.06
C TRP A 252 -21.47 7.72 10.55
N ALA A 253 -20.93 8.09 11.71
CA ALA A 253 -21.05 9.45 12.24
C ALA A 253 -20.46 10.49 11.26
N ILE A 254 -19.28 10.22 10.71
CA ILE A 254 -18.63 11.12 9.74
C ILE A 254 -19.41 11.11 8.41
N ALA A 255 -19.86 9.94 7.93
CA ALA A 255 -20.63 9.84 6.70
C ALA A 255 -21.96 10.61 6.78
N ILE A 256 -22.68 10.51 7.89
CA ILE A 256 -23.93 11.27 8.13
C ILE A 256 -23.62 12.78 8.17
N TRP A 257 -22.57 13.18 8.88
CA TRP A 257 -22.16 14.58 8.92
C TRP A 257 -21.77 15.13 7.54
N MET A 258 -21.07 14.31 6.72
CA MET A 258 -20.71 14.71 5.35
C MET A 258 -21.94 14.91 4.44
N LEU A 259 -23.03 14.18 4.69
CA LEU A 259 -24.25 14.23 3.88
C LEU A 259 -25.27 15.28 4.36
N SER A 260 -25.14 15.78 5.58
CA SER A 260 -25.99 16.84 6.14
C SER A 260 -25.62 18.22 5.61
#